data_e89e78de0dfd539eb09795e9a1e77486
#
_entry.id   e89e78de0dfd539eb09795e9a1e77486
#
_cell.length_a   1.000
_cell.length_b   1.000
_cell.length_c   1.000
_cell.angle_alpha   90.00
_cell.angle_beta   90.00
_cell.angle_gamma   90.00
#
_symmetry.space_group_name_H-M   'P 1'
#
loop_
_entity.id
_entity.type
_entity.pdbx_description
1 polymer ?
#
loop_
_entity_poly.entity_id
_entity_poly.type
_entity_poly.pdbx_seq_one_letter_code
_entity_poly.pdbx_strand_id
1 'polypeptide(L)'
;MSIAEHVTGLQHLGLPTAALDETAAFYESLGFVRAHSTVNPGTGERVCFLTCGGLCIETYECAAPARRPGAIDHLALDVDDIESAWEEVRTAGLAPLEDAIQFLPFWENGVRFFNLLGPHGETVEFSQRL
;
A
#
# COMPACT_ATOMS: atom_id res chain seq x y z
N MET A 1 25.84 0.57 21.99
CA MET A 1 24.74 0.09 21.12
C MET A 1 24.11 1.25 20.38
N SER A 2 23.88 1.07 19.09
CA SER A 2 23.17 2.06 18.28
C SER A 2 21.70 1.69 18.14
N ILE A 3 20.85 2.65 17.79
CA ILE A 3 19.43 2.39 17.49
C ILE A 3 19.29 1.35 16.38
N ALA A 4 20.19 1.41 15.38
CA ALA A 4 20.19 0.49 14.24
C ALA A 4 20.30 -0.98 14.64
N GLU A 5 20.98 -1.28 15.75
CA GLU A 5 21.12 -2.66 16.23
C GLU A 5 19.83 -3.23 16.80
N HIS A 6 18.88 -2.37 17.13
CA HIS A 6 17.57 -2.77 17.65
C HIS A 6 16.48 -2.76 16.59
N VAL A 7 16.72 -2.13 15.43
CA VAL A 7 15.73 -2.07 14.34
C VAL A 7 15.78 -3.37 13.54
N THR A 8 14.68 -4.10 13.51
CA THR A 8 14.57 -5.38 12.81
C THR A 8 13.82 -5.30 11.47
N GLY A 9 13.29 -4.12 11.14
CA GLY A 9 12.59 -3.88 9.88
C GLY A 9 11.42 -2.93 10.04
N LEU A 10 10.66 -2.78 8.98
CA LEU A 10 9.40 -2.04 9.00
C LEU A 10 8.30 -2.94 9.57
N GLN A 11 7.67 -2.55 10.68
CA GLN A 11 6.60 -3.34 11.28
C GLN A 11 5.27 -3.13 10.55
N HIS A 12 4.87 -1.88 10.34
CA HIS A 12 3.65 -1.56 9.60
C HIS A 12 3.67 -0.11 9.09
N LEU A 13 2.78 0.17 8.14
CA LEU A 13 2.44 1.51 7.68
C LEU A 13 1.07 1.89 8.22
N GLY A 14 0.94 3.08 8.80
CA GLY A 14 -0.33 3.62 9.25
C GLY A 14 -1.07 4.35 8.13
N LEU A 15 -2.31 3.96 7.88
CA LEU A 15 -3.14 4.53 6.83
C LEU A 15 -4.52 4.91 7.38
N PRO A 16 -4.73 6.18 7.76
CA PRO A 16 -6.02 6.62 8.26
C PRO A 16 -7.08 6.61 7.15
N THR A 17 -8.30 6.27 7.51
CA THR A 17 -9.41 6.20 6.55
C THR A 17 -10.72 6.67 7.18
N ALA A 18 -11.58 7.29 6.37
CA ALA A 18 -12.96 7.57 6.74
C ALA A 18 -13.92 6.42 6.37
N ALA A 19 -13.43 5.37 5.68
CA ALA A 19 -14.22 4.21 5.25
C ALA A 19 -13.39 2.93 5.36
N LEU A 20 -13.33 2.37 6.56
CA LEU A 20 -12.47 1.23 6.89
C LEU A 20 -12.75 0.00 6.03
N ASP A 21 -14.02 -0.38 5.88
CA ASP A 21 -14.38 -1.59 5.15
C ASP A 21 -14.05 -1.48 3.65
N GLU A 22 -14.27 -0.30 3.06
CA GLU A 22 -13.91 -0.01 1.68
C GLU A 22 -12.39 -0.05 1.46
N THR A 23 -11.63 0.54 2.37
CA THR A 23 -10.17 0.52 2.33
C THR A 23 -9.64 -0.90 2.45
N ALA A 24 -10.14 -1.68 3.42
CA ALA A 24 -9.74 -3.07 3.58
C ALA A 24 -10.07 -3.89 2.33
N ALA A 25 -11.25 -3.71 1.75
CA ALA A 25 -11.65 -4.41 0.53
C ALA A 25 -10.74 -4.07 -0.66
N PHE A 26 -10.31 -2.81 -0.78
CA PHE A 26 -9.35 -2.42 -1.82
C PHE A 26 -8.04 -3.21 -1.70
N TYR A 27 -7.45 -3.24 -0.51
CA TYR A 27 -6.19 -3.98 -0.31
C TYR A 27 -6.37 -5.49 -0.42
N GLU A 28 -7.51 -6.02 0.00
CA GLU A 28 -7.84 -7.42 -0.23
C GLU A 28 -7.89 -7.75 -1.73
N SER A 29 -8.36 -6.83 -2.56
CA SER A 29 -8.33 -7.02 -4.02
C SER A 29 -6.92 -7.07 -4.61
N LEU A 30 -5.94 -6.53 -3.90
CA LEU A 30 -4.51 -6.60 -4.26
C LEU A 30 -3.80 -7.83 -3.68
N GLY A 31 -4.51 -8.69 -2.94
CA GLY A 31 -3.94 -9.90 -2.35
C GLY A 31 -3.60 -9.80 -0.87
N PHE A 32 -3.94 -8.70 -0.20
CA PHE A 32 -3.78 -8.61 1.25
C PHE A 32 -4.83 -9.44 1.97
N VAL A 33 -4.51 -9.87 3.18
CA VAL A 33 -5.44 -10.55 4.07
C VAL A 33 -5.61 -9.76 5.37
N ARG A 34 -6.81 -9.81 5.95
CA ARG A 34 -7.07 -9.22 7.27
C ARG A 34 -6.43 -10.10 8.34
N ALA A 35 -5.28 -9.67 8.84
CA ALA A 35 -4.55 -10.43 9.86
C ALA A 35 -5.11 -10.20 11.26
N HIS A 36 -5.62 -8.99 11.54
CA HIS A 36 -6.14 -8.63 12.86
C HIS A 36 -7.11 -7.46 12.72
N SER A 37 -8.25 -7.56 13.38
CA SER A 37 -9.25 -6.48 13.45
C SER A 37 -9.60 -6.24 14.91
N THR A 38 -9.64 -4.98 15.31
CA THR A 38 -9.90 -4.59 16.71
C THR A 38 -10.49 -3.19 16.77
N VAL A 39 -10.75 -2.73 17.99
CA VAL A 39 -11.17 -1.37 18.30
C VAL A 39 -10.14 -0.77 19.25
N ASN A 40 -9.70 0.44 18.97
CA ASN A 40 -8.83 1.18 19.87
C ASN A 40 -9.64 1.59 21.10
N PRO A 41 -9.32 1.12 22.31
CA PRO A 41 -10.12 1.42 23.49
C PRO A 41 -10.02 2.89 23.93
N GLY A 42 -8.97 3.60 23.51
CA GLY A 42 -8.79 5.02 23.81
C GLY A 42 -9.66 5.95 22.96
N THR A 43 -10.00 5.56 21.73
CA THR A 43 -10.75 6.40 20.78
C THR A 43 -12.09 5.83 20.38
N GLY A 44 -12.32 4.52 20.54
CA GLY A 44 -13.49 3.81 20.03
C GLY A 44 -13.43 3.56 18.53
N GLU A 45 -12.35 3.90 17.84
CA GLU A 45 -12.17 3.75 16.41
C GLU A 45 -11.77 2.32 16.06
N ARG A 46 -12.33 1.81 14.95
CA ARG A 46 -11.98 0.48 14.46
C ARG A 46 -10.61 0.50 13.77
N VAL A 47 -9.90 -0.60 13.91
CA VAL A 47 -8.56 -0.80 13.34
C VAL A 47 -8.50 -2.14 12.64
N CYS A 48 -7.86 -2.19 11.48
CA CYS A 48 -7.63 -3.42 10.72
C CYS A 48 -6.18 -3.49 10.26
N PHE A 49 -5.51 -4.60 10.56
CA PHE A 49 -4.18 -4.89 10.06
C PHE A 49 -4.30 -5.81 8.84
N LEU A 50 -3.73 -5.37 7.73
CA LEU A 50 -3.76 -6.07 6.44
C LEU A 50 -2.33 -6.49 6.09
N THR A 51 -2.13 -7.75 5.76
CA THR A 51 -0.79 -8.27 5.45
C THR A 51 -0.72 -8.89 4.06
N CYS A 52 0.42 -8.69 3.40
CA CYS A 52 0.76 -9.35 2.15
C CYS A 52 2.27 -9.56 2.14
N GLY A 53 2.72 -10.83 2.16
CA GLY A 53 4.13 -11.13 2.33
C GLY A 53 4.67 -10.54 3.63
N GLY A 54 5.81 -9.84 3.54
CA GLY A 54 6.42 -9.14 4.68
C GLY A 54 5.86 -7.75 4.95
N LEU A 55 4.85 -7.31 4.20
CA LEU A 55 4.26 -5.99 4.33
C LEU A 55 3.01 -6.03 5.21
N CYS A 56 2.90 -5.06 6.12
CA CYS A 56 1.73 -4.87 6.97
C CYS A 56 1.24 -3.43 6.89
N ILE A 57 -0.04 -3.24 6.64
CA ILE A 57 -0.71 -1.95 6.69
C ILE A 57 -1.68 -1.96 7.87
N GLU A 58 -1.55 -0.97 8.75
CA GLU A 58 -2.57 -0.67 9.76
C GLU A 58 -3.48 0.40 9.20
N THR A 59 -4.72 0.05 8.86
CA THR A 59 -5.73 1.05 8.52
C THR A 59 -6.68 1.24 9.70
N TYR A 60 -7.01 2.48 9.97
CA TYR A 60 -7.80 2.84 11.15
C TYR A 60 -8.73 4.00 10.86
N GLU A 61 -9.88 4.01 11.51
CA GLU A 61 -10.89 5.05 11.32
C GLU A 61 -10.37 6.41 11.75
N CYS A 62 -10.62 7.42 10.91
CA CYS A 62 -10.27 8.80 11.16
C CYS A 62 -11.36 9.67 10.52
N ALA A 63 -11.89 10.64 11.28
CA ALA A 63 -12.98 11.49 10.80
C ALA A 63 -12.58 12.38 9.63
N ALA A 64 -11.31 12.80 9.56
CA ALA A 64 -10.82 13.73 8.54
C ALA A 64 -9.42 13.33 8.04
N PRO A 65 -9.30 12.20 7.30
CA PRO A 65 -8.03 11.82 6.70
C PRO A 65 -7.64 12.82 5.60
N ALA A 66 -6.33 12.91 5.31
CA ALA A 66 -5.81 13.87 4.34
C ALA A 66 -6.33 13.64 2.91
N ARG A 67 -6.59 12.39 2.53
CA ARG A 67 -7.07 11.96 1.20
C ARG A 67 -6.15 12.36 0.05
N ARG A 68 -4.86 12.44 0.32
CA ARG A 68 -3.81 12.82 -0.63
C ARG A 68 -2.47 12.32 -0.11
N PRO A 69 -1.44 12.22 -0.97
CA PRO A 69 -0.08 12.01 -0.50
C PRO A 69 0.33 13.10 0.49
N GLY A 70 1.10 12.72 1.50
CA GLY A 70 1.64 13.61 2.52
C GLY A 70 3.16 13.63 2.48
N ALA A 71 3.80 13.76 3.65
CA ALA A 71 5.26 13.70 3.76
C ALA A 71 5.80 12.38 3.22
N ILE A 72 5.08 11.28 3.43
CA ILE A 72 5.30 10.03 2.71
C ILE A 72 4.40 10.07 1.48
N ASP A 73 5.02 10.08 0.30
CA ASP A 73 4.31 10.30 -0.96
C ASP A 73 3.57 9.06 -1.45
N HIS A 74 4.21 7.91 -1.39
CA HIS A 74 3.63 6.68 -1.91
C HIS A 74 4.17 5.44 -1.17
N LEU A 75 3.44 4.34 -1.33
CA LEU A 75 3.84 3.00 -0.93
C LEU A 75 4.16 2.23 -2.19
N ALA A 76 5.39 1.71 -2.30
CA ALA A 76 5.78 0.87 -3.43
C ALA A 76 5.77 -0.61 -3.04
N LEU A 77 4.99 -1.39 -3.78
CA LEU A 77 4.97 -2.84 -3.66
C LEU A 77 6.00 -3.42 -4.64
N ASP A 78 6.92 -4.20 -4.12
CA ASP A 78 7.89 -4.90 -4.96
C ASP A 78 7.21 -6.08 -5.65
N VAL A 79 7.34 -6.16 -6.97
CA VAL A 79 6.77 -7.24 -7.76
C VAL A 79 7.85 -7.92 -8.61
N ASP A 80 7.67 -9.19 -8.85
CA ASP A 80 8.60 -9.99 -9.65
C ASP A 80 8.25 -10.03 -11.15
N ASP A 81 7.03 -9.63 -11.51
CA ASP A 81 6.56 -9.57 -12.90
C ASP A 81 5.57 -8.40 -13.06
N ILE A 82 6.10 -7.26 -13.49
CA ILE A 82 5.32 -6.03 -13.62
C ILE A 82 4.23 -6.13 -14.69
N GLU A 83 4.45 -6.91 -15.74
CA GLU A 83 3.46 -7.08 -16.82
C GLU A 83 2.27 -7.90 -16.33
N SER A 84 2.51 -8.97 -15.57
CA SER A 84 1.45 -9.74 -14.92
C SER A 84 0.69 -8.90 -13.92
N ALA A 85 1.39 -8.12 -13.10
CA ALA A 85 0.75 -7.21 -12.14
C ALA A 85 -0.16 -6.18 -12.84
N TRP A 86 0.30 -5.61 -13.96
CA TRP A 86 -0.48 -4.68 -14.77
C TRP A 86 -1.78 -5.32 -15.28
N GLU A 87 -1.70 -6.53 -15.84
CA GLU A 87 -2.88 -7.22 -16.33
C GLU A 87 -3.85 -7.63 -15.22
N GLU A 88 -3.33 -8.11 -14.10
CA GLU A 88 -4.16 -8.51 -12.96
C GLU A 88 -4.91 -7.33 -12.34
N VAL A 89 -4.25 -6.20 -12.20
CA VAL A 89 -4.86 -4.97 -11.69
C VAL A 89 -6.00 -4.52 -12.60
N ARG A 90 -5.79 -4.53 -13.90
CA ARG A 90 -6.82 -4.15 -14.88
C ARG A 90 -7.97 -5.15 -14.91
N THR A 91 -7.68 -6.44 -14.81
CA THR A 91 -8.71 -7.50 -14.74
C THR A 91 -9.57 -7.35 -13.48
N ALA A 92 -8.98 -6.88 -12.37
CA ALA A 92 -9.70 -6.59 -11.15
C ALA A 92 -10.58 -5.32 -11.22
N GLY A 93 -10.58 -4.61 -12.35
CA GLY A 93 -11.36 -3.39 -12.54
C GLY A 93 -10.71 -2.14 -11.99
N LEU A 94 -9.43 -2.22 -11.62
CA LEU A 94 -8.66 -1.07 -11.15
C LEU A 94 -7.99 -0.37 -12.33
N ALA A 95 -7.83 0.94 -12.23
CA ALA A 95 -7.28 1.75 -13.32
C ALA A 95 -5.92 2.32 -12.90
N PRO A 96 -4.81 1.88 -13.52
CA PRO A 96 -3.53 2.55 -13.33
C PRO A 96 -3.61 4.04 -13.68
N LEU A 97 -2.82 4.85 -12.98
CA LEU A 97 -2.74 6.29 -13.22
C LEU A 97 -2.06 6.60 -14.54
N GLU A 98 -1.15 5.72 -15.00
CA GLU A 98 -0.44 5.85 -16.26
C GLU A 98 -1.15 5.04 -17.38
N ASP A 99 -0.94 5.44 -18.62
CA ASP A 99 -1.47 4.74 -19.80
C ASP A 99 -0.70 3.45 -20.10
N ALA A 100 0.53 3.35 -19.64
CA ALA A 100 1.42 2.22 -19.85
C ALA A 100 2.40 2.08 -18.70
N ILE A 101 3.00 0.89 -18.56
CA ILE A 101 4.09 0.65 -17.63
C ILE A 101 5.23 1.63 -17.92
N GLN A 102 5.72 2.30 -16.89
CA GLN A 102 6.77 3.31 -16.96
C GLN A 102 8.15 2.66 -16.72
N PHE A 103 9.19 3.38 -17.16
CA PHE A 103 10.58 2.99 -16.94
C PHE A 103 11.39 4.17 -16.42
N LEU A 104 12.27 3.90 -15.43
CA LEU A 104 13.30 4.84 -14.96
C LEU A 104 14.63 4.11 -14.85
N PRO A 105 15.76 4.80 -15.17
CA PRO A 105 17.09 4.16 -15.17
C PRO A 105 17.70 4.10 -13.77
N PHE A 106 16.93 3.63 -12.78
CA PHE A 106 17.39 3.48 -11.40
C PHE A 106 18.02 2.10 -11.20
N TRP A 107 18.93 1.98 -10.23
CA TRP A 107 19.70 0.78 -9.97
C TRP A 107 20.54 0.36 -11.19
N GLU A 108 20.99 -0.89 -11.24
CA GLU A 108 21.89 -1.33 -12.31
C GLU A 108 21.23 -1.38 -13.69
N ASN A 109 19.99 -1.85 -13.74
CA ASN A 109 19.32 -2.16 -15.01
C ASN A 109 18.00 -1.40 -15.19
N GLY A 110 17.68 -0.49 -14.29
CA GLY A 110 16.43 0.26 -14.32
C GLY A 110 15.32 -0.38 -13.49
N VAL A 111 14.19 0.32 -13.44
CA VAL A 111 12.95 -0.14 -12.82
C VAL A 111 11.80 0.08 -13.77
N ARG A 112 10.80 -0.81 -13.71
CA ARG A 112 9.52 -0.62 -14.39
C ARG A 112 8.44 -0.53 -13.34
N PHE A 113 7.49 0.38 -13.52
CA PHE A 113 6.50 0.65 -12.49
C PHE A 113 5.21 1.23 -13.05
N PHE A 114 4.16 1.18 -12.26
CA PHE A 114 2.92 1.93 -12.44
C PHE A 114 2.29 2.22 -11.09
N ASN A 115 1.32 3.12 -11.07
CA ASN A 115 0.67 3.56 -9.83
C ASN A 115 -0.84 3.36 -9.87
N LEU A 116 -1.42 3.10 -8.69
CA LEU A 116 -2.86 3.16 -8.46
C LEU A 116 -3.17 4.27 -7.46
N LEU A 117 -4.36 4.82 -7.58
CA LEU A 117 -4.92 5.67 -6.54
C LEU A 117 -5.78 4.80 -5.61
N GLY A 118 -5.44 4.77 -4.33
CA GLY A 118 -6.23 4.10 -3.32
C GLY A 118 -7.49 4.88 -2.97
N PRO A 119 -8.43 4.26 -2.23
CA PRO A 119 -9.76 4.84 -1.97
C PRO A 119 -9.73 6.16 -1.19
N HIS A 120 -8.64 6.47 -0.50
CA HIS A 120 -8.50 7.73 0.24
C HIS A 120 -7.39 8.63 -0.29
N GLY A 121 -7.04 8.51 -1.56
CA GLY A 121 -6.06 9.37 -2.21
C GLY A 121 -4.61 8.95 -1.98
N GLU A 122 -4.38 7.82 -1.33
CA GLU A 122 -3.03 7.25 -1.21
C GLU A 122 -2.55 6.73 -2.56
N THR A 123 -1.27 6.92 -2.85
CA THR A 123 -0.65 6.36 -4.06
C THR A 123 -0.03 5.01 -3.74
N VAL A 124 -0.43 3.98 -4.48
CA VAL A 124 0.14 2.63 -4.39
C VAL A 124 0.89 2.35 -5.68
N GLU A 125 2.20 2.24 -5.58
CA GLU A 125 3.09 1.92 -6.71
C GLU A 125 3.35 0.42 -6.77
N PHE A 126 3.37 -0.13 -7.97
CA PHE A 126 3.89 -1.47 -8.26
C PHE A 126 5.21 -1.28 -8.99
N SER A 127 6.28 -1.86 -8.51
CA SER A 127 7.64 -1.60 -9.01
C SER A 127 8.45 -2.89 -9.11
N GLN A 128 9.11 -3.07 -10.24
CA GLN A 128 10.04 -4.18 -10.46
C GLN A 128 11.42 -3.65 -10.82
N ARG A 129 12.42 -4.03 -10.06
CA ARG A 129 13.82 -3.81 -10.44
C ARG A 129 14.23 -4.84 -11.50
N LEU A 130 14.88 -4.36 -12.56
CA LEU A 130 15.33 -5.21 -13.67
C LEU A 130 16.72 -5.81 -13.44
#